data_9980ac631b7f96f795c92d009dafa160
#
_entry.id   9980ac631b7f96f795c92d009dafa160
#
_cell.length_a   1.000
_cell.length_b   1.000
_cell.length_c   1.000
_cell.angle_alpha   90.00
_cell.angle_beta   90.00
_cell.angle_gamma   90.00
#
_symmetry.space_group_name_H-M   'P 1'
#
loop_
_entity.id
_entity.type
_entity.pdbx_description
1 polymer ?
#
loop_
_entity_poly.entity_id
_entity_poly.type
_entity_poly.pdbx_seq_one_letter_code
_entity_poly.pdbx_strand_id
1 'polypeptide(L)'
;MDNNIDIKLKKFFEISRWENMLEKAYDKRIDMGLLRQLCEPQNRIALLNAITSGNYAIAPPHIARIPKDNGEFREVYVNEPIDRIFLSLYNDILFEMFGDKIHPSCKSYQKGIGCPQTVKEISKQICAMPTNEVGYKVDLSKYFDSVKIEVIDEALNELSTGSPLDDIVKEYYHNDLVFDAEGNLVEHYGSLKQGCAIASFLANYILRDIDAACSKIVPIYCRYSDDILIIGPNTDKAMAYLQGALEAKGLKLNPKKIERVSKDKYFTFLGFNICGDKISFSKKSIKNFQREIESRTIKANVTTKKAINNVNKYMYDGYVVDSRRFGWAAYFLSTVNVTDDVHELNKFAMDCIKAVDSGKKKIGSLGANPQKGRVVCRGTGKNVSANRQKWNQKYGSDHIDGYLTLNTMQNALKMGKPVYESILVSVM
;
A
#
# COMPACT_ATOMS: atom_id res chain seq x y z
N MET A 1 -28.96 36.99 12.85
CA MET A 1 -28.36 35.78 13.42
C MET A 1 -27.88 34.98 12.23
N ASP A 2 -26.62 35.15 11.88
CA ASP A 2 -26.00 34.44 10.75
C ASP A 2 -25.95 32.95 11.11
N ASN A 3 -26.67 32.16 10.32
CA ASN A 3 -26.62 30.72 10.34
C ASN A 3 -25.20 30.27 9.89
N ASN A 4 -24.23 30.35 10.78
CA ASN A 4 -22.93 29.76 10.57
C ASN A 4 -23.12 28.24 10.74
N ILE A 5 -23.69 27.61 9.69
CA ILE A 5 -23.92 26.16 9.68
C ILE A 5 -22.54 25.53 9.65
N ASP A 6 -22.21 24.77 10.71
CA ASP A 6 -20.98 23.97 10.77
C ASP A 6 -20.88 23.04 9.55
N ILE A 7 -20.02 23.42 8.63
CA ILE A 7 -19.88 22.76 7.34
C ILE A 7 -19.36 21.32 7.47
N LYS A 8 -18.46 21.04 8.43
CA LYS A 8 -17.95 19.69 8.66
C LYS A 8 -19.03 18.80 9.29
N LEU A 9 -19.76 19.32 10.26
CA LEU A 9 -20.85 18.59 10.91
C LEU A 9 -21.96 18.26 9.91
N LYS A 10 -22.34 19.21 9.04
CA LYS A 10 -23.28 18.98 7.96
C LYS A 10 -22.80 17.87 7.03
N LYS A 11 -21.53 17.94 6.58
CA LYS A 11 -20.93 16.92 5.70
C LYS A 11 -20.85 15.55 6.40
N PHE A 12 -20.55 15.53 7.69
CA PHE A 12 -20.46 14.30 8.46
C PHE A 12 -21.77 13.52 8.49
N PHE A 13 -22.89 14.23 8.68
CA PHE A 13 -24.23 13.63 8.76
C PHE A 13 -24.98 13.55 7.41
N GLU A 14 -24.33 13.89 6.31
CA GLU A 14 -24.89 13.71 4.97
C GLU A 14 -25.16 12.24 4.66
N ILE A 15 -26.41 11.88 4.34
CA ILE A 15 -26.86 10.49 4.17
C ILE A 15 -26.03 9.74 3.15
N SER A 16 -25.78 10.36 2.00
CA SER A 16 -24.99 9.77 0.91
C SER A 16 -23.59 9.33 1.36
N ARG A 17 -23.00 10.02 2.34
CA ARG A 17 -21.68 9.68 2.89
C ARG A 17 -21.71 8.38 3.69
N TRP A 18 -22.75 8.17 4.48
CA TRP A 18 -22.96 6.95 5.25
C TRP A 18 -23.28 5.75 4.35
N GLU A 19 -24.09 5.96 3.31
CA GLU A 19 -24.40 4.96 2.28
C GLU A 19 -23.14 4.55 1.51
N ASN A 20 -22.34 5.51 1.06
CA ASN A 20 -21.03 5.24 0.44
C ASN A 20 -20.06 4.50 1.37
N MET A 21 -20.16 4.74 2.68
CA MET A 21 -19.34 4.00 3.65
C MET A 21 -19.80 2.56 3.77
N LEU A 22 -21.10 2.25 3.71
CA LEU A 22 -21.62 0.88 3.67
C LEU A 22 -21.07 0.10 2.47
N GLU A 23 -21.02 0.70 1.29
CA GLU A 23 -20.46 0.07 0.09
C GLU A 23 -18.96 -0.25 0.24
N LYS A 24 -18.21 0.57 0.98
CA LYS A 24 -16.77 0.45 1.17
C LYS A 24 -16.36 -0.20 2.50
N ALA A 25 -17.31 -0.58 3.33
CA ALA A 25 -17.05 -1.04 4.69
C ALA A 25 -16.13 -2.27 4.76
N TYR A 26 -16.29 -3.20 3.83
CA TYR A 26 -15.45 -4.39 3.75
C TYR A 26 -13.97 -4.03 3.50
N ASP A 27 -13.71 -3.12 2.57
CA ASP A 27 -12.35 -2.69 2.22
C ASP A 27 -11.70 -1.89 3.35
N LYS A 28 -12.50 -1.12 4.10
CA LYS A 28 -12.06 -0.34 5.26
C LYS A 28 -12.02 -1.16 6.56
N ARG A 29 -12.37 -2.45 6.54
CA ARG A 29 -12.47 -3.33 7.70
C ARG A 29 -13.36 -2.76 8.80
N ILE A 30 -14.47 -2.15 8.41
CA ILE A 30 -15.47 -1.59 9.31
C ILE A 30 -16.52 -2.65 9.62
N ASP A 31 -17.00 -2.65 10.87
CA ASP A 31 -18.10 -3.50 11.27
C ASP A 31 -19.39 -3.11 10.55
N MET A 32 -19.83 -3.99 9.64
CA MET A 32 -21.03 -3.78 8.82
C MET A 32 -22.32 -3.77 9.64
N GLY A 33 -22.38 -4.55 10.73
CA GLY A 33 -23.55 -4.61 11.61
C GLY A 33 -23.75 -3.28 12.33
N LEU A 34 -22.70 -2.80 12.98
CA LEU A 34 -22.70 -1.51 13.66
C LEU A 34 -22.97 -0.35 12.69
N LEU A 35 -22.33 -0.36 11.51
CA LEU A 35 -22.52 0.71 10.55
C LEU A 35 -23.97 0.78 10.04
N ARG A 36 -24.63 -0.36 9.80
CA ARG A 36 -26.07 -0.39 9.45
C ARG A 36 -26.93 0.18 10.58
N GLN A 37 -26.64 -0.18 11.84
CA GLN A 37 -27.36 0.39 12.99
C GLN A 37 -27.19 1.91 13.07
N LEU A 38 -25.98 2.43 12.82
CA LEU A 38 -25.71 3.86 12.83
C LEU A 38 -26.33 4.59 11.63
N CYS A 39 -26.65 3.89 10.54
CA CYS A 39 -27.39 4.46 9.41
C CYS A 39 -28.89 4.69 9.74
N GLU A 40 -29.43 4.07 10.80
CA GLU A 40 -30.81 4.32 11.24
C GLU A 40 -30.96 5.77 11.74
N PRO A 41 -32.03 6.49 11.36
CA PRO A 41 -32.21 7.91 11.65
C PRO A 41 -32.08 8.25 13.15
N GLN A 42 -32.68 7.45 14.03
CA GLN A 42 -32.62 7.66 15.47
C GLN A 42 -31.21 7.58 16.05
N ASN A 43 -30.40 6.62 15.57
CA ASN A 43 -29.02 6.44 16.03
C ASN A 43 -28.11 7.55 15.52
N ARG A 44 -28.33 8.04 14.30
CA ARG A 44 -27.62 9.22 13.77
C ARG A 44 -27.94 10.48 14.55
N ILE A 45 -29.21 10.68 14.90
CA ILE A 45 -29.63 11.81 15.75
C ILE A 45 -29.00 11.70 17.14
N ALA A 46 -28.98 10.50 17.74
CA ALA A 46 -28.32 10.29 19.01
C ALA A 46 -26.83 10.60 18.96
N LEU A 47 -26.13 10.16 17.90
CA LEU A 47 -24.72 10.48 17.67
C LEU A 47 -24.50 11.99 17.47
N LEU A 48 -25.35 12.65 16.68
CA LEU A 48 -25.29 14.10 16.50
C LEU A 48 -25.45 14.84 17.83
N ASN A 49 -26.43 14.46 18.65
CA ASN A 49 -26.64 15.05 19.96
C ASN A 49 -25.45 14.81 20.91
N ALA A 50 -24.88 13.63 20.90
CA ALA A 50 -23.69 13.33 21.69
C ALA A 50 -22.48 14.19 21.30
N ILE A 51 -22.25 14.36 20.01
CA ILE A 51 -21.17 15.21 19.47
C ILE A 51 -21.41 16.69 19.84
N THR A 52 -22.59 17.22 19.56
CA THR A 52 -22.91 18.64 19.77
C THR A 52 -23.01 19.04 21.25
N SER A 53 -23.33 18.10 22.13
CA SER A 53 -23.35 18.32 23.58
C SER A 53 -22.01 18.04 24.29
N GLY A 54 -20.95 17.66 23.55
CA GLY A 54 -19.64 17.33 24.13
C GLY A 54 -19.61 15.99 24.88
N ASN A 55 -20.60 15.14 24.67
CA ASN A 55 -20.69 13.82 25.34
C ASN A 55 -20.11 12.67 24.51
N TYR A 56 -19.48 12.96 23.37
CA TYR A 56 -18.77 11.99 22.55
C TYR A 56 -17.28 12.25 22.60
N ALA A 57 -16.51 11.25 22.99
CA ALA A 57 -15.06 11.24 22.93
C ALA A 57 -14.58 9.93 22.30
N ILE A 58 -13.47 9.98 21.58
CA ILE A 58 -12.85 8.78 21.03
C ILE A 58 -12.15 8.02 22.16
N ALA A 59 -12.48 6.74 22.30
CA ALA A 59 -11.88 5.88 23.32
C ALA A 59 -10.37 5.65 23.06
N PRO A 60 -9.59 5.35 24.12
CA PRO A 60 -8.22 4.90 23.97
C PRO A 60 -8.11 3.71 23.00
N PRO A 61 -7.23 3.76 21.99
CA PRO A 61 -7.09 2.65 21.05
C PRO A 61 -6.30 1.48 21.64
N HIS A 62 -6.46 0.29 21.08
CA HIS A 62 -5.63 -0.87 21.37
C HIS A 62 -4.35 -0.86 20.53
N ILE A 63 -3.20 -1.20 21.11
CA ILE A 63 -1.95 -1.39 20.38
C ILE A 63 -1.86 -2.84 19.89
N ALA A 64 -1.81 -3.02 18.57
CA ALA A 64 -1.49 -4.29 17.93
C ALA A 64 -0.06 -4.27 17.37
N ARG A 65 0.72 -5.35 17.57
CA ARG A 65 2.09 -5.48 17.06
C ARG A 65 2.12 -6.37 15.82
N ILE A 66 2.51 -5.79 14.69
CA ILE A 66 2.66 -6.49 13.42
C ILE A 66 4.14 -6.77 13.16
N PRO A 67 4.56 -8.04 12.98
CA PRO A 67 5.97 -8.37 12.74
C PRO A 67 6.43 -7.83 11.38
N LYS A 68 7.66 -7.27 11.37
CA LYS A 68 8.39 -6.87 10.17
C LYS A 68 9.32 -7.99 9.71
N ASP A 69 9.73 -7.96 8.43
CA ASP A 69 10.65 -8.96 7.85
C ASP A 69 12.05 -8.98 8.52
N ASN A 70 12.43 -7.92 9.22
CA ASN A 70 13.72 -7.79 9.93
C ASN A 70 13.67 -8.24 11.40
N GLY A 71 12.55 -8.81 11.84
CA GLY A 71 12.35 -9.25 13.24
C GLY A 71 11.88 -8.15 14.20
N GLU A 72 11.79 -6.90 13.75
CA GLU A 72 11.16 -5.81 14.51
C GLU A 72 9.64 -5.90 14.41
N PHE A 73 8.96 -5.15 15.27
CA PHE A 73 7.51 -4.97 15.22
C PHE A 73 7.14 -3.57 14.76
N ARG A 74 5.99 -3.47 14.13
CA ARG A 74 5.29 -2.22 13.88
C ARG A 74 4.11 -2.16 14.82
N GLU A 75 3.98 -1.09 15.58
CA GLU A 75 2.80 -0.83 16.39
C GLU A 75 1.72 -0.18 15.53
N VAL A 76 0.49 -0.66 15.69
CA VAL A 76 -0.68 -0.20 14.97
C VAL A 76 -1.79 0.06 15.98
N TYR A 77 -2.38 1.24 15.90
CA TYR A 77 -3.46 1.68 16.77
C TYR A 77 -4.80 1.22 16.19
N VAL A 78 -5.52 0.41 16.96
CA VAL A 78 -6.81 -0.16 16.59
C VAL A 78 -7.89 0.50 17.44
N ASN A 79 -8.62 1.43 16.85
CA ASN A 79 -9.72 2.11 17.51
C ASN A 79 -10.95 1.19 17.66
N GLU A 80 -11.83 1.50 18.60
CA GLU A 80 -13.13 0.88 18.75
C GLU A 80 -13.98 1.01 17.47
N PRO A 81 -14.88 0.07 17.19
CA PRO A 81 -15.63 0.05 15.93
C PRO A 81 -16.35 1.36 15.60
N ILE A 82 -17.00 1.99 16.59
CA ILE A 82 -17.69 3.28 16.39
C ILE A 82 -16.71 4.39 16.07
N ASP A 83 -15.58 4.44 16.78
CA ASP A 83 -14.54 5.45 16.58
C ASP A 83 -13.85 5.29 15.22
N ARG A 84 -13.70 4.05 14.73
CA ARG A 84 -13.20 3.79 13.36
C ARG A 84 -14.13 4.34 12.30
N ILE A 85 -15.46 4.24 12.51
CA ILE A 85 -16.44 4.83 11.62
C ILE A 85 -16.31 6.35 11.65
N PHE A 86 -16.30 6.96 12.85
CA PHE A 86 -16.13 8.38 13.05
C PHE A 86 -14.86 8.91 12.35
N LEU A 87 -13.71 8.33 12.66
CA LEU A 87 -12.41 8.71 12.12
C LEU A 87 -12.33 8.53 10.59
N SER A 88 -13.00 7.50 10.05
CA SER A 88 -13.04 7.29 8.60
C SER A 88 -13.90 8.32 7.89
N LEU A 89 -15.05 8.68 8.45
CA LEU A 89 -15.93 9.74 7.91
C LEU A 89 -15.23 11.11 7.97
N TYR A 90 -14.60 11.41 9.10
CA TYR A 90 -13.85 12.64 9.27
C TYR A 90 -12.65 12.72 8.29
N ASN A 91 -11.92 11.62 8.10
CA ASN A 91 -10.84 11.57 7.10
C ASN A 91 -11.33 11.80 5.67
N ASP A 92 -12.49 11.23 5.30
CA ASP A 92 -13.09 11.46 3.98
C ASP A 92 -13.48 12.96 3.80
N ILE A 93 -13.91 13.64 4.88
CA ILE A 93 -14.17 15.09 4.88
C ILE A 93 -12.87 15.89 4.72
N LEU A 94 -11.81 15.52 5.42
CA LEU A 94 -10.51 16.19 5.27
C LEU A 94 -9.99 16.11 3.84
N PHE A 95 -10.08 14.94 3.19
CA PHE A 95 -9.68 14.79 1.79
C PHE A 95 -10.58 15.59 0.83
N GLU A 96 -11.87 15.70 1.11
CA GLU A 96 -12.79 16.48 0.30
C GLU A 96 -12.53 17.99 0.42
N MET A 97 -12.30 18.50 1.64
CA MET A 97 -12.17 19.93 1.90
C MET A 97 -10.76 20.47 1.69
N PHE A 98 -9.75 19.65 1.92
CA PHE A 98 -8.36 20.10 1.99
C PHE A 98 -7.39 19.22 1.17
N GLY A 99 -7.91 18.26 0.42
CA GLY A 99 -7.06 17.36 -0.39
C GLY A 99 -6.29 18.08 -1.49
N ASP A 100 -6.81 19.20 -1.98
CA ASP A 100 -6.16 20.08 -2.95
C ASP A 100 -4.91 20.79 -2.40
N LYS A 101 -4.79 20.92 -1.08
CA LYS A 101 -3.59 21.45 -0.41
C LYS A 101 -2.42 20.46 -0.39
N ILE A 102 -2.69 19.17 -0.61
CA ILE A 102 -1.63 18.17 -0.71
C ILE A 102 -0.98 18.28 -2.08
N HIS A 103 0.35 18.51 -2.10
CA HIS A 103 1.06 18.71 -3.35
C HIS A 103 0.98 17.47 -4.26
N PRO A 104 0.82 17.60 -5.60
CA PRO A 104 0.67 16.48 -6.53
C PRO A 104 1.84 15.51 -6.58
N SER A 105 3.03 15.89 -6.10
CA SER A 105 4.19 15.00 -5.96
C SER A 105 4.06 14.01 -4.79
N CYS A 106 3.15 14.26 -3.85
CA CYS A 106 2.77 13.30 -2.83
C CYS A 106 1.74 12.33 -3.44
N LYS A 107 2.12 11.07 -3.61
CA LYS A 107 1.32 10.04 -4.30
C LYS A 107 0.63 9.07 -3.35
N SER A 108 0.98 9.07 -2.06
CA SER A 108 0.39 8.16 -1.07
C SER A 108 -1.02 8.58 -0.68
N TYR A 109 -1.86 7.58 -0.41
CA TYR A 109 -3.23 7.75 0.10
C TYR A 109 -4.15 8.61 -0.77
N GLN A 110 -3.76 8.91 -2.00
CA GLN A 110 -4.56 9.68 -2.96
C GLN A 110 -5.56 8.78 -3.69
N LYS A 111 -6.78 9.29 -3.87
CA LYS A 111 -7.83 8.53 -4.58
C LYS A 111 -7.41 8.27 -6.04
N GLY A 112 -7.42 7.00 -6.44
CA GLY A 112 -7.08 6.59 -7.80
C GLY A 112 -5.58 6.49 -8.09
N ILE A 113 -4.71 6.85 -7.14
CA ILE A 113 -3.25 6.76 -7.28
C ILE A 113 -2.74 5.67 -6.34
N GLY A 114 -2.14 4.62 -6.90
CA GLY A 114 -1.47 3.56 -6.15
C GLY A 114 -0.02 3.42 -6.57
N CYS A 115 0.71 2.50 -5.91
CA CYS A 115 2.11 2.22 -6.26
C CYS A 115 2.31 1.89 -7.76
N PRO A 116 1.44 1.08 -8.42
CA PRO A 116 1.56 0.78 -9.84
C PRO A 116 1.51 2.01 -10.74
N GLN A 117 0.56 2.92 -10.52
CA GLN A 117 0.42 4.16 -11.28
C GLN A 117 1.61 5.09 -11.04
N THR A 118 2.01 5.25 -9.79
CA THR A 118 3.17 6.06 -9.38
C THR A 118 4.45 5.57 -10.06
N VAL A 119 4.71 4.27 -10.06
CA VAL A 119 5.90 3.67 -10.67
C VAL A 119 5.93 3.88 -12.19
N LYS A 120 4.78 3.72 -12.87
CA LYS A 120 4.67 4.00 -14.32
C LYS A 120 4.95 5.47 -14.65
N GLU A 121 4.39 6.38 -13.86
CA GLU A 121 4.61 7.82 -14.02
C GLU A 121 6.09 8.17 -13.85
N ILE A 122 6.73 7.68 -12.78
CA ILE A 122 8.16 7.88 -12.51
C ILE A 122 9.02 7.32 -13.65
N SER A 123 8.77 6.08 -14.09
CA SER A 123 9.51 5.46 -15.19
C SER A 123 9.41 6.30 -16.46
N LYS A 124 8.21 6.80 -16.80
CA LYS A 124 8.00 7.70 -17.94
C LYS A 124 8.80 9.01 -17.80
N GLN A 125 8.79 9.62 -16.62
CA GLN A 125 9.53 10.86 -16.35
C GLN A 125 11.04 10.63 -16.45
N ILE A 126 11.56 9.53 -15.87
CA ILE A 126 12.99 9.16 -15.97
C ILE A 126 13.41 8.95 -17.42
N CYS A 127 12.58 8.30 -18.25
CA CYS A 127 12.89 8.11 -19.66
C CYS A 127 13.04 9.42 -20.43
N ALA A 128 12.25 10.42 -20.10
CA ALA A 128 12.30 11.74 -20.72
C ALA A 128 13.52 12.58 -20.30
N MET A 129 14.27 12.17 -19.25
CA MET A 129 15.45 12.88 -18.79
C MET A 129 16.69 12.55 -19.65
N PRO A 130 17.69 13.47 -19.69
CA PRO A 130 18.99 13.19 -20.28
C PRO A 130 19.64 11.94 -19.68
N THR A 131 20.59 11.36 -20.40
CA THR A 131 21.44 10.27 -19.90
C THR A 131 22.33 10.77 -18.76
N ASN A 132 22.68 9.85 -17.84
CA ASN A 132 23.53 10.10 -16.66
C ASN A 132 22.91 10.94 -15.53
N GLU A 133 21.62 11.19 -15.55
CA GLU A 133 20.98 11.82 -14.40
C GLU A 133 20.98 10.89 -13.18
N VAL A 134 21.33 11.50 -12.05
CA VAL A 134 21.42 10.82 -10.75
C VAL A 134 20.44 11.40 -9.76
N GLY A 135 20.23 10.68 -8.69
CA GLY A 135 19.32 11.12 -7.66
C GLY A 135 19.48 10.35 -6.37
N TYR A 136 18.53 10.54 -5.49
CA TYR A 136 18.45 9.87 -4.20
C TYR A 136 17.09 9.23 -4.02
N LYS A 137 17.11 8.03 -3.49
CA LYS A 137 15.97 7.43 -2.81
C LYS A 137 16.24 7.47 -1.31
N VAL A 138 15.32 7.99 -0.54
CA VAL A 138 15.44 8.14 0.90
C VAL A 138 14.15 7.74 1.59
N ASP A 139 14.24 7.48 2.89
CA ASP A 139 13.13 7.05 3.74
C ASP A 139 13.19 7.85 5.05
N LEU A 140 12.04 8.28 5.54
CA LEU A 140 11.96 8.95 6.83
C LEU A 140 12.09 7.93 7.97
N SER A 141 12.88 8.28 8.97
CA SER A 141 13.06 7.43 10.15
C SER A 141 11.81 7.46 11.03
N LYS A 142 11.10 6.31 11.12
CA LYS A 142 9.93 6.14 11.99
C LYS A 142 8.90 7.27 11.86
N TYR A 143 8.59 7.70 10.63
CA TYR A 143 7.80 8.90 10.38
C TYR A 143 6.54 8.98 11.23
N PHE A 144 5.71 7.93 11.22
CA PHE A 144 4.45 7.90 11.96
C PHE A 144 4.60 7.92 13.48
N ASP A 145 5.78 7.58 13.99
CA ASP A 145 6.06 7.53 15.44
C ASP A 145 6.90 8.74 15.91
N SER A 146 7.34 9.61 14.99
CA SER A 146 8.31 10.67 15.29
C SER A 146 7.75 12.10 15.19
N VAL A 147 6.54 12.27 14.67
CA VAL A 147 5.91 13.58 14.56
C VAL A 147 5.54 14.06 15.97
N LYS A 148 6.02 15.24 16.35
CA LYS A 148 5.71 15.84 17.64
C LYS A 148 4.29 16.37 17.69
N ILE A 149 3.72 16.44 18.91
CA ILE A 149 2.34 16.91 19.09
C ILE A 149 2.15 18.35 18.60
N GLU A 150 3.16 19.20 18.76
CA GLU A 150 3.09 20.59 18.33
C GLU A 150 2.92 20.70 16.80
N VAL A 151 3.56 19.79 16.03
CA VAL A 151 3.43 19.74 14.56
C VAL A 151 2.04 19.19 14.15
N ILE A 152 1.50 18.28 14.94
CA ILE A 152 0.14 17.78 14.74
C ILE A 152 -0.88 18.88 15.04
N ASP A 153 -0.69 19.62 16.12
CA ASP A 153 -1.54 20.75 16.51
C ASP A 153 -1.53 21.88 15.48
N GLU A 154 -0.35 22.23 14.95
CA GLU A 154 -0.23 23.18 13.84
C GLU A 154 -1.12 22.75 12.67
N ALA A 155 -1.00 21.50 12.24
CA ALA A 155 -1.80 20.95 11.15
C ALA A 155 -3.31 20.92 11.48
N LEU A 156 -3.70 20.48 12.67
CA LEU A 156 -5.10 20.42 13.09
C LEU A 156 -5.73 21.82 13.21
N ASN A 157 -4.98 22.81 13.73
CA ASN A 157 -5.44 24.20 13.82
C ASN A 157 -5.66 24.80 12.42
N GLU A 158 -4.76 24.56 11.46
CA GLU A 158 -4.94 25.00 10.06
C GLU A 158 -6.11 24.31 9.35
N LEU A 159 -6.45 23.11 9.75
CA LEU A 159 -7.57 22.33 9.21
C LEU A 159 -8.88 22.60 9.94
N SER A 160 -8.83 23.27 11.08
CA SER A 160 -10.02 23.53 11.90
C SER A 160 -10.97 24.50 11.21
N THR A 161 -12.26 24.22 11.36
CA THR A 161 -13.37 25.11 10.95
C THR A 161 -14.18 25.57 12.16
N GLY A 162 -13.75 25.24 13.38
CA GLY A 162 -14.51 25.47 14.62
C GLY A 162 -15.63 24.45 14.85
N SER A 163 -15.56 23.30 14.17
CA SER A 163 -16.51 22.21 14.34
C SER A 163 -16.23 21.44 15.63
N PRO A 164 -17.26 20.97 16.38
CA PRO A 164 -17.06 20.01 17.47
C PRO A 164 -16.29 18.75 17.05
N LEU A 165 -16.35 18.38 15.78
CA LEU A 165 -15.56 17.27 15.24
C LEU A 165 -14.04 17.55 15.31
N ASP A 166 -13.63 18.81 15.14
CA ASP A 166 -12.23 19.22 15.20
C ASP A 166 -11.69 19.07 16.62
N ASP A 167 -12.49 19.48 17.63
CA ASP A 167 -12.14 19.38 19.04
C ASP A 167 -12.00 17.92 19.49
N ILE A 168 -12.95 17.04 19.09
CA ILE A 168 -12.89 15.60 19.37
C ILE A 168 -11.60 14.98 18.82
N VAL A 169 -11.22 15.33 17.60
CA VAL A 169 -9.99 14.82 16.98
C VAL A 169 -8.75 15.38 17.66
N LYS A 170 -8.75 16.65 18.04
CA LYS A 170 -7.65 17.26 18.78
C LYS A 170 -7.46 16.59 20.14
N GLU A 171 -8.53 16.40 20.90
CA GLU A 171 -8.51 15.67 22.18
C GLU A 171 -7.99 14.24 22.01
N TYR A 172 -8.39 13.53 20.94
CA TYR A 172 -7.90 12.19 20.66
C TYR A 172 -6.37 12.16 20.45
N TYR A 173 -5.79 13.16 19.81
CA TYR A 173 -4.34 13.23 19.62
C TYR A 173 -3.61 13.63 20.91
N HIS A 174 -4.23 14.39 21.80
CA HIS A 174 -3.70 14.74 23.12
C HIS A 174 -3.90 13.65 24.19
N ASN A 175 -4.69 12.62 23.88
CA ASN A 175 -4.87 11.50 24.80
C ASN A 175 -3.81 10.42 24.52
N ASP A 176 -2.83 10.31 25.44
CA ASP A 176 -1.77 9.30 25.35
C ASP A 176 -2.15 7.95 25.97
N LEU A 177 -3.39 7.76 26.40
CA LEU A 177 -3.87 6.49 26.92
C LEU A 177 -4.13 5.50 25.78
N VAL A 178 -3.67 4.27 25.98
CA VAL A 178 -3.87 3.15 25.06
C VAL A 178 -4.08 1.84 25.86
N PHE A 179 -4.72 0.86 25.25
CA PHE A 179 -4.72 -0.50 25.76
C PHE A 179 -3.53 -1.27 25.19
N ASP A 180 -2.71 -1.85 26.07
CA ASP A 180 -1.61 -2.74 25.68
C ASP A 180 -2.10 -4.10 25.19
N ALA A 181 -1.17 -5.04 24.89
CA ALA A 181 -1.52 -6.38 24.42
C ALA A 181 -2.23 -7.23 25.49
N GLU A 182 -2.06 -6.93 26.75
CA GLU A 182 -2.66 -7.56 27.92
C GLU A 182 -4.02 -6.95 28.29
N GLY A 183 -4.41 -5.84 27.64
CA GLY A 183 -5.64 -5.10 27.89
C GLY A 183 -5.56 -4.11 29.03
N ASN A 184 -4.37 -3.78 29.52
CA ASN A 184 -4.19 -2.74 30.54
C ASN A 184 -4.18 -1.35 29.90
N LEU A 185 -4.76 -0.38 30.57
CA LEU A 185 -4.70 1.03 30.17
C LEU A 185 -3.35 1.63 30.60
N VAL A 186 -2.56 2.06 29.64
CA VAL A 186 -1.19 2.59 29.84
C VAL A 186 -1.00 3.90 29.10
N GLU A 187 -0.09 4.75 29.57
CA GLU A 187 0.35 5.94 28.83
C GLU A 187 1.36 5.57 27.74
N HIS A 188 1.09 6.00 26.53
CA HIS A 188 1.96 5.76 25.36
C HIS A 188 1.78 6.85 24.31
N TYR A 189 2.78 7.69 24.12
CA TYR A 189 2.73 8.71 23.07
C TYR A 189 2.69 8.08 21.67
N GLY A 190 1.59 8.26 20.98
CA GLY A 190 1.32 7.59 19.71
C GLY A 190 1.64 8.40 18.45
N SER A 191 2.12 9.65 18.58
CA SER A 191 2.38 10.54 17.44
C SER A 191 1.18 10.53 16.46
N LEU A 192 1.38 10.18 15.16
CA LEU A 192 0.31 10.10 14.17
C LEU A 192 -0.64 8.89 14.38
N LYS A 193 -0.41 8.04 15.38
CA LYS A 193 -1.22 6.85 15.69
C LYS A 193 -1.45 5.98 14.44
N GLN A 194 -0.37 5.35 13.95
CA GLN A 194 -0.40 4.51 12.74
C GLN A 194 -1.51 3.46 12.81
N GLY A 195 -2.42 3.44 11.83
CA GLY A 195 -3.62 2.59 11.82
C GLY A 195 -4.91 3.37 12.01
N CYS A 196 -4.85 4.55 12.63
CA CYS A 196 -5.94 5.51 12.64
C CYS A 196 -6.20 6.03 11.21
N ALA A 197 -7.48 6.18 10.85
CA ALA A 197 -7.85 6.61 9.48
C ALA A 197 -7.28 8.00 9.11
N ILE A 198 -7.27 8.96 10.06
CA ILE A 198 -6.79 10.33 9.82
C ILE A 198 -5.27 10.42 9.68
N ALA A 199 -4.53 9.46 10.23
CA ALA A 199 -3.07 9.45 10.18
C ALA A 199 -2.53 9.54 8.74
N SER A 200 -3.24 8.97 7.77
CA SER A 200 -2.87 9.02 6.36
C SER A 200 -2.97 10.42 5.76
N PHE A 201 -4.01 11.17 6.09
CA PHE A 201 -4.18 12.55 5.65
C PHE A 201 -3.15 13.46 6.31
N LEU A 202 -3.00 13.40 7.64
CA LEU A 202 -2.04 14.22 8.38
C LEU A 202 -0.60 13.96 7.93
N ALA A 203 -0.22 12.69 7.69
CA ALA A 203 1.09 12.35 7.16
C ALA A 203 1.39 13.00 5.79
N ASN A 204 0.37 13.19 4.96
CA ASN A 204 0.55 13.92 3.71
C ASN A 204 0.57 15.43 3.93
N TYR A 205 -0.34 15.94 4.75
CA TYR A 205 -0.55 17.37 4.96
C TYR A 205 0.63 18.06 5.63
N ILE A 206 1.21 17.44 6.65
CA ILE A 206 2.35 17.97 7.43
C ILE A 206 3.59 18.26 6.54
N LEU A 207 3.79 17.48 5.49
CA LEU A 207 4.95 17.60 4.59
C LEU A 207 4.65 18.33 3.27
N ARG A 208 3.43 18.85 3.07
CA ARG A 208 2.99 19.46 1.79
C ARG A 208 3.88 20.59 1.30
N ASP A 209 4.36 21.45 2.22
CA ASP A 209 5.20 22.59 1.86
C ASP A 209 6.63 22.14 1.47
N ILE A 210 7.13 21.09 2.11
CA ILE A 210 8.39 20.44 1.75
C ILE A 210 8.29 19.81 0.36
N ASP A 211 7.18 19.10 0.09
CA ASP A 211 6.90 18.52 -1.22
C ASP A 211 6.87 19.60 -2.32
N ALA A 212 6.19 20.71 -2.06
CA ALA A 212 6.07 21.82 -2.99
C ALA A 212 7.43 22.50 -3.26
N ALA A 213 8.25 22.68 -2.24
CA ALA A 213 9.56 23.29 -2.37
C ALA A 213 10.55 22.37 -3.12
N CYS A 214 10.63 21.10 -2.74
CA CYS A 214 11.51 20.13 -3.41
C CYS A 214 11.15 19.97 -4.88
N SER A 215 9.86 19.94 -5.22
CA SER A 215 9.38 19.82 -6.61
C SER A 215 9.76 21.03 -7.50
N LYS A 216 10.07 22.19 -6.91
CA LYS A 216 10.60 23.36 -7.63
C LYS A 216 12.11 23.29 -7.89
N ILE A 217 12.84 22.47 -7.12
CA ILE A 217 14.30 22.36 -7.21
C ILE A 217 14.70 21.30 -8.24
N VAL A 218 13.94 20.19 -8.32
CA VAL A 218 14.24 19.05 -9.19
C VAL A 218 13.05 18.67 -10.06
N PRO A 219 13.27 18.17 -11.28
CA PRO A 219 12.19 17.76 -12.19
C PRO A 219 11.44 16.52 -11.71
N ILE A 220 12.07 15.59 -10.99
CA ILE A 220 11.42 14.43 -10.39
C ILE A 220 11.60 14.48 -8.88
N TYR A 221 10.54 14.85 -8.22
CA TYR A 221 10.34 14.67 -6.79
C TYR A 221 9.04 13.89 -6.59
N CYS A 222 9.13 12.77 -5.90
CA CYS A 222 7.97 11.94 -5.59
C CYS A 222 8.05 11.44 -4.16
N ARG A 223 7.03 11.72 -3.36
CA ARG A 223 6.90 11.15 -2.03
C ARG A 223 5.73 10.16 -2.00
N TYR A 224 5.98 8.99 -1.43
CA TYR A 224 4.96 7.99 -1.14
C TYR A 224 5.05 7.59 0.34
N SER A 225 4.28 8.26 1.19
CA SER A 225 4.37 8.16 2.66
C SER A 225 5.75 8.60 3.17
N ASP A 226 6.54 7.68 3.70
CA ASP A 226 7.91 7.84 4.18
C ASP A 226 8.97 7.63 3.09
N ASP A 227 8.64 7.00 1.98
CA ASP A 227 9.55 6.80 0.84
C ASP A 227 9.59 8.04 -0.07
N ILE A 228 10.77 8.59 -0.33
CA ILE A 228 10.97 9.77 -1.19
C ILE A 228 11.97 9.46 -2.28
N LEU A 229 11.67 9.89 -3.51
CA LEU A 229 12.53 9.81 -4.68
C LEU A 229 12.80 11.19 -5.25
N ILE A 230 14.08 11.51 -5.45
CA ILE A 230 14.58 12.79 -5.97
C ILE A 230 15.52 12.48 -7.12
N ILE A 231 15.23 12.92 -8.35
CA ILE A 231 16.11 12.68 -9.52
C ILE A 231 16.18 13.94 -10.39
N GLY A 232 17.37 14.26 -10.88
CA GLY A 232 17.63 15.31 -11.86
C GLY A 232 18.80 16.22 -11.51
N PRO A 233 19.00 17.31 -12.24
CA PRO A 233 19.98 18.33 -11.87
C PRO A 233 19.59 18.94 -10.52
N ASN A 234 20.56 19.41 -9.74
CA ASN A 234 20.34 19.98 -8.40
C ASN A 234 19.83 19.01 -7.32
N THR A 235 19.97 17.70 -7.49
CA THR A 235 19.55 16.71 -6.47
C THR A 235 20.22 16.92 -5.14
N ASP A 236 21.50 17.30 -5.08
CA ASP A 236 22.21 17.58 -3.84
C ASP A 236 21.63 18.81 -3.13
N LYS A 237 21.22 19.84 -3.88
CA LYS A 237 20.53 21.03 -3.34
C LYS A 237 19.15 20.64 -2.79
N ALA A 238 18.39 19.82 -3.53
CA ALA A 238 17.08 19.34 -3.07
C ALA A 238 17.22 18.47 -1.82
N MET A 239 18.23 17.62 -1.76
CA MET A 239 18.52 16.76 -0.61
C MET A 239 18.88 17.56 0.64
N ALA A 240 19.75 18.59 0.51
CA ALA A 240 20.11 19.48 1.59
C ALA A 240 18.89 20.27 2.13
N TYR A 241 18.06 20.78 1.21
CA TYR A 241 16.81 21.45 1.57
C TYR A 241 15.85 20.50 2.31
N LEU A 242 15.62 19.31 1.75
CA LEU A 242 14.76 18.29 2.36
C LEU A 242 15.21 17.96 3.79
N GLN A 243 16.52 17.72 3.98
CA GLN A 243 17.07 17.41 5.30
C GLN A 243 16.86 18.55 6.30
N GLY A 244 17.20 19.78 5.94
CA GLY A 244 17.02 20.93 6.83
C GLY A 244 15.55 21.20 7.16
N ALA A 245 14.65 21.08 6.19
CA ALA A 245 13.23 21.29 6.39
C ALA A 245 12.57 20.18 7.26
N LEU A 246 13.04 18.94 7.15
CA LEU A 246 12.64 17.86 8.04
C LEU A 246 13.13 18.05 9.45
N GLU A 247 14.41 18.44 9.62
CA GLU A 247 15.01 18.75 10.94
C GLU A 247 14.28 19.89 11.66
N ALA A 248 13.84 20.92 10.94
CA ALA A 248 13.01 21.98 11.47
C ALA A 248 11.67 21.49 12.05
N LYS A 249 11.12 20.41 11.50
CA LYS A 249 9.91 19.72 12.02
C LYS A 249 10.23 18.61 13.04
N GLY A 250 11.50 18.46 13.45
CA GLY A 250 11.95 17.39 14.35
C GLY A 250 12.00 16.00 13.72
N LEU A 251 11.90 15.92 12.39
CA LEU A 251 11.96 14.68 11.63
C LEU A 251 13.36 14.40 11.09
N LYS A 252 13.66 13.14 10.78
CA LYS A 252 14.98 12.73 10.29
C LYS A 252 14.88 11.72 9.15
N LEU A 253 15.81 11.81 8.22
CA LEU A 253 16.03 10.75 7.24
C LEU A 253 16.66 9.53 7.92
N ASN A 254 16.34 8.34 7.40
CA ASN A 254 16.99 7.12 7.83
C ASN A 254 18.34 6.97 7.13
N PRO A 255 19.49 7.13 7.81
CA PRO A 255 20.79 7.13 7.16
C PRO A 255 21.15 5.80 6.51
N LYS A 256 20.55 4.69 6.97
CA LYS A 256 20.74 3.36 6.38
C LYS A 256 19.95 3.13 5.10
N LYS A 257 19.04 4.02 4.75
CA LYS A 257 18.15 3.93 3.58
C LYS A 257 18.35 5.09 2.60
N ILE A 258 19.44 5.83 2.71
CA ILE A 258 19.85 6.81 1.69
C ILE A 258 20.56 6.03 0.59
N GLU A 259 19.92 5.92 -0.56
CA GLU A 259 20.42 5.19 -1.74
C GLU A 259 20.60 6.16 -2.90
N ARG A 260 21.81 6.18 -3.50
CA ARG A 260 22.04 6.92 -4.74
C ARG A 260 21.50 6.13 -5.92
N VAL A 261 20.65 6.74 -6.71
CA VAL A 261 19.98 6.12 -7.86
C VAL A 261 20.39 6.80 -9.15
N SER A 262 20.28 6.09 -10.29
CA SER A 262 20.53 6.64 -11.61
C SER A 262 19.59 6.03 -12.64
N LYS A 263 19.36 6.74 -13.75
CA LYS A 263 18.52 6.30 -14.86
C LYS A 263 18.95 4.94 -15.41
N ASP A 264 20.24 4.68 -15.51
CA ASP A 264 20.82 3.53 -16.22
C ASP A 264 21.05 2.31 -15.32
N LYS A 265 20.73 2.41 -14.02
CA LYS A 265 20.88 1.32 -13.06
C LYS A 265 19.54 0.99 -12.41
N TYR A 266 19.32 -0.30 -12.19
CA TYR A 266 18.13 -0.73 -11.46
C TYR A 266 18.17 -0.25 -10.02
N PHE A 267 17.10 0.40 -9.60
CA PHE A 267 16.82 0.73 -8.22
C PHE A 267 15.41 0.27 -7.83
N THR A 268 15.20 0.05 -6.54
CA THR A 268 13.90 -0.42 -6.04
C THR A 268 13.10 0.75 -5.49
N PHE A 269 11.86 0.93 -5.99
CA PHE A 269 10.89 1.86 -5.43
C PHE A 269 9.50 1.24 -5.41
N LEU A 270 8.77 1.38 -4.29
CA LEU A 270 7.40 0.89 -4.08
C LEU A 270 7.15 -0.58 -4.48
N GLY A 271 8.12 -1.44 -4.22
CA GLY A 271 8.02 -2.88 -4.52
C GLY A 271 8.39 -3.28 -5.95
N PHE A 272 8.79 -2.33 -6.79
CA PHE A 272 9.23 -2.54 -8.16
C PHE A 272 10.72 -2.20 -8.34
N ASN A 273 11.36 -2.81 -9.32
CA ASN A 273 12.68 -2.47 -9.82
C ASN A 273 12.54 -1.64 -11.09
N ILE A 274 13.16 -0.46 -11.12
CA ILE A 274 13.06 0.50 -12.23
C ILE A 274 14.44 0.76 -12.80
N CYS A 275 14.56 0.76 -14.15
CA CYS A 275 15.75 1.19 -14.89
C CYS A 275 15.28 1.78 -16.23
N GLY A 276 15.25 3.10 -16.33
CA GLY A 276 14.67 3.78 -17.48
C GLY A 276 13.20 3.39 -17.69
N ASP A 277 12.90 2.82 -18.86
CA ASP A 277 11.59 2.32 -19.25
C ASP A 277 11.26 0.91 -18.72
N LYS A 278 12.27 0.22 -18.19
CA LYS A 278 12.11 -1.16 -17.69
C LYS A 278 11.60 -1.18 -16.26
N ILE A 279 10.48 -1.82 -16.07
CA ILE A 279 9.87 -2.04 -14.74
C ILE A 279 9.77 -3.55 -14.51
N SER A 280 10.39 -4.01 -13.44
CA SER A 280 10.40 -5.41 -13.01
C SER A 280 10.04 -5.55 -11.54
N PHE A 281 10.13 -6.76 -11.00
CA PHE A 281 9.83 -7.09 -9.61
C PHE A 281 11.01 -6.74 -8.71
N SER A 282 10.74 -6.18 -7.52
CA SER A 282 11.75 -6.03 -6.48
C SER A 282 12.17 -7.39 -5.91
N LYS A 283 13.38 -7.45 -5.34
CA LYS A 283 13.87 -8.66 -4.64
C LYS A 283 12.91 -9.12 -3.53
N LYS A 284 12.28 -8.18 -2.81
CA LYS A 284 11.28 -8.47 -1.79
C LYS A 284 10.01 -9.06 -2.38
N SER A 285 9.50 -8.49 -3.48
CA SER A 285 8.31 -9.00 -4.18
C SER A 285 8.51 -10.42 -4.69
N ILE A 286 9.70 -10.72 -5.25
CA ILE A 286 10.07 -12.06 -5.70
C ILE A 286 10.09 -13.06 -4.54
N LYS A 287 10.73 -12.71 -3.41
CA LYS A 287 10.78 -13.56 -2.22
C LYS A 287 9.40 -13.83 -1.63
N ASN A 288 8.55 -12.78 -1.57
CA ASN A 288 7.19 -12.94 -1.11
C ASN A 288 6.39 -13.86 -2.04
N PHE A 289 6.48 -13.66 -3.35
CA PHE A 289 5.86 -14.55 -4.32
C PHE A 289 6.29 -16.00 -4.13
N GLN A 290 7.59 -16.25 -4.02
CA GLN A 290 8.12 -17.60 -3.77
C GLN A 290 7.50 -18.21 -2.52
N ARG A 291 7.56 -17.51 -1.38
CA ARG A 291 7.00 -17.97 -0.10
C ARG A 291 5.52 -18.33 -0.22
N GLU A 292 4.74 -17.47 -0.87
CA GLU A 292 3.30 -17.64 -1.02
C GLU A 292 2.95 -18.83 -1.92
N ILE A 293 3.68 -19.01 -3.03
CA ILE A 293 3.48 -20.19 -3.91
C ILE A 293 3.88 -21.48 -3.19
N GLU A 294 5.02 -21.52 -2.54
CA GLU A 294 5.46 -22.71 -1.77
C GLU A 294 4.47 -23.08 -0.66
N SER A 295 3.95 -22.08 0.08
CA SER A 295 3.01 -22.33 1.17
C SER A 295 1.67 -22.90 0.71
N ARG A 296 1.28 -22.63 -0.53
CA ARG A 296 0.02 -23.09 -1.13
C ARG A 296 0.13 -24.37 -1.96
N THR A 297 1.36 -24.83 -2.16
CA THR A 297 1.68 -26.01 -2.96
C THR A 297 2.45 -27.05 -2.14
N ILE A 298 3.77 -27.09 -2.28
CA ILE A 298 4.66 -28.12 -1.72
C ILE A 298 4.65 -28.20 -0.19
N LYS A 299 4.33 -27.10 0.50
CA LYS A 299 4.24 -27.03 1.96
C LYS A 299 2.82 -27.24 2.49
N ALA A 300 1.81 -27.23 1.62
CA ALA A 300 0.41 -27.31 2.04
C ALA A 300 -0.12 -28.72 2.25
N ASN A 301 0.63 -29.77 1.89
CA ASN A 301 0.21 -31.17 1.92
C ASN A 301 -1.19 -31.38 1.28
N VAL A 302 -1.36 -30.94 0.06
CA VAL A 302 -2.62 -30.93 -0.70
C VAL A 302 -2.50 -31.72 -2.01
N THR A 303 -3.64 -32.09 -2.60
CA THR A 303 -3.68 -32.67 -3.94
C THR A 303 -3.29 -31.65 -5.01
N THR A 304 -2.83 -32.11 -6.18
CA THR A 304 -2.45 -31.25 -7.30
C THR A 304 -3.59 -30.30 -7.71
N LYS A 305 -4.84 -30.80 -7.79
CA LYS A 305 -6.02 -29.98 -8.09
C LYS A 305 -6.22 -28.86 -7.07
N LYS A 306 -6.08 -29.17 -5.76
CA LYS A 306 -6.21 -28.16 -4.70
C LYS A 306 -5.03 -27.17 -4.73
N ALA A 307 -3.82 -27.62 -5.07
CA ALA A 307 -2.65 -26.73 -5.25
C ALA A 307 -2.88 -25.73 -6.40
N ILE A 308 -3.38 -26.17 -7.55
CA ILE A 308 -3.74 -25.31 -8.68
C ILE A 308 -4.76 -24.25 -8.25
N ASN A 309 -5.85 -24.66 -7.60
CA ASN A 309 -6.88 -23.74 -7.13
C ASN A 309 -6.34 -22.72 -6.11
N ASN A 310 -5.48 -23.16 -5.17
CA ASN A 310 -4.88 -22.28 -4.19
C ASN A 310 -3.94 -21.23 -4.83
N VAL A 311 -3.20 -21.63 -5.88
CA VAL A 311 -2.31 -20.72 -6.61
C VAL A 311 -3.12 -19.74 -7.43
N ASN A 312 -4.13 -20.21 -8.19
CA ASN A 312 -5.03 -19.32 -8.93
C ASN A 312 -5.73 -18.32 -8.01
N LYS A 313 -6.25 -18.79 -6.87
CA LYS A 313 -6.88 -17.94 -5.87
C LYS A 313 -5.92 -16.87 -5.37
N TYR A 314 -4.69 -17.20 -5.03
CA TYR A 314 -3.69 -16.21 -4.60
C TYR A 314 -3.38 -15.16 -5.68
N MET A 315 -3.25 -15.60 -6.93
CA MET A 315 -2.87 -14.71 -8.02
C MET A 315 -4.03 -13.82 -8.48
N TYR A 316 -5.26 -14.33 -8.48
CA TYR A 316 -6.39 -13.71 -9.18
C TYR A 316 -7.60 -13.42 -8.30
N ASP A 317 -7.68 -13.99 -7.09
CA ASP A 317 -8.80 -13.73 -6.18
C ASP A 317 -8.78 -12.28 -5.69
N GLY A 318 -9.95 -11.69 -5.62
CA GLY A 318 -10.13 -10.29 -5.25
C GLY A 318 -10.02 -9.31 -6.41
N TYR A 319 -9.91 -9.80 -7.66
CA TYR A 319 -10.12 -8.97 -8.82
C TYR A 319 -11.61 -8.67 -8.98
N VAL A 320 -12.01 -7.49 -8.57
CA VAL A 320 -13.35 -6.96 -8.84
C VAL A 320 -13.15 -5.63 -9.55
N VAL A 321 -13.73 -5.50 -10.72
CA VAL A 321 -13.44 -4.42 -11.65
C VAL A 321 -13.84 -3.05 -11.13
N ASP A 322 -14.92 -2.94 -10.40
CA ASP A 322 -15.45 -1.67 -9.92
C ASP A 322 -15.22 -1.43 -8.42
N SER A 323 -14.92 -2.45 -7.61
CA SER A 323 -14.66 -2.34 -6.18
C SER A 323 -13.19 -2.49 -5.77
N ARG A 324 -12.24 -2.31 -6.68
CA ARG A 324 -10.78 -2.14 -6.45
C ARG A 324 -10.06 -3.22 -5.65
N ARG A 325 -10.52 -4.45 -5.64
CA ARG A 325 -9.70 -5.55 -5.15
C ARG A 325 -8.79 -6.03 -6.27
N PHE A 326 -7.49 -5.81 -6.10
CA PHE A 326 -6.51 -6.30 -7.06
C PHE A 326 -5.87 -7.56 -6.50
N GLY A 327 -6.06 -8.68 -7.15
CA GLY A 327 -5.24 -9.87 -6.95
C GLY A 327 -3.77 -9.54 -7.25
N TRP A 328 -2.86 -10.36 -6.76
CA TRP A 328 -1.41 -10.17 -6.96
C TRP A 328 -1.06 -9.92 -8.43
N ALA A 329 -1.66 -10.71 -9.33
CA ALA A 329 -1.40 -10.62 -10.77
C ALA A 329 -1.79 -9.25 -11.34
N ALA A 330 -2.99 -8.75 -11.04
CA ALA A 330 -3.44 -7.46 -11.55
C ALA A 330 -2.57 -6.31 -11.04
N TYR A 331 -2.14 -6.35 -9.77
CA TYR A 331 -1.27 -5.35 -9.18
C TYR A 331 0.08 -5.27 -9.89
N PHE A 332 0.74 -6.41 -10.10
CA PHE A 332 2.07 -6.43 -10.69
C PHE A 332 2.07 -6.45 -12.21
N LEU A 333 1.27 -7.31 -12.86
CA LEU A 333 1.32 -7.53 -14.30
C LEU A 333 0.82 -6.35 -15.12
N SER A 334 -0.02 -5.50 -14.52
CA SER A 334 -0.40 -4.23 -15.14
C SER A 334 0.77 -3.23 -15.26
N THR A 335 1.84 -3.43 -14.50
CA THR A 335 2.94 -2.45 -14.34
C THR A 335 4.27 -2.99 -14.84
N VAL A 336 4.59 -4.24 -14.53
CA VAL A 336 5.83 -4.90 -15.00
C VAL A 336 5.79 -5.09 -16.51
N ASN A 337 6.85 -4.63 -17.21
CA ASN A 337 6.97 -4.72 -18.65
C ASN A 337 8.13 -5.62 -19.12
N VAL A 338 8.91 -6.17 -18.19
CA VAL A 338 9.96 -7.16 -18.50
C VAL A 338 9.32 -8.55 -18.56
N THR A 339 8.91 -8.96 -19.76
CA THR A 339 8.16 -10.22 -20.00
C THR A 339 8.93 -11.47 -19.56
N ASP A 340 10.24 -11.49 -19.75
CA ASP A 340 11.08 -12.62 -19.31
C ASP A 340 11.01 -12.85 -17.80
N ASP A 341 10.89 -11.79 -17.00
CA ASP A 341 10.78 -11.89 -15.55
C ASP A 341 9.42 -12.46 -15.13
N VAL A 342 8.35 -12.12 -15.84
CA VAL A 342 7.03 -12.73 -15.66
C VAL A 342 7.07 -14.22 -16.00
N HIS A 343 7.78 -14.58 -17.09
CA HIS A 343 7.96 -15.97 -17.50
C HIS A 343 8.68 -16.79 -16.43
N GLU A 344 9.75 -16.27 -15.82
CA GLU A 344 10.48 -16.97 -14.76
C GLU A 344 9.62 -17.19 -13.49
N LEU A 345 8.79 -16.22 -13.10
CA LEU A 345 7.84 -16.40 -12.00
C LEU A 345 6.79 -17.48 -12.32
N ASN A 346 6.25 -17.44 -13.55
CA ASN A 346 5.29 -18.43 -14.01
C ASN A 346 5.88 -19.84 -13.99
N LYS A 347 7.09 -20.00 -14.51
CA LYS A 347 7.84 -21.26 -14.51
C LYS A 347 8.05 -21.81 -13.09
N PHE A 348 8.38 -20.93 -12.12
CA PHE A 348 8.51 -21.32 -10.73
C PHE A 348 7.17 -21.83 -10.15
N ALA A 349 6.07 -21.12 -10.39
CA ALA A 349 4.74 -21.54 -9.93
C ALA A 349 4.34 -22.91 -10.51
N MET A 350 4.58 -23.12 -11.80
CA MET A 350 4.35 -24.43 -12.46
C MET A 350 5.24 -25.51 -11.87
N ASP A 351 6.52 -25.25 -11.62
CA ASP A 351 7.42 -26.22 -11.01
C ASP A 351 6.98 -26.61 -9.57
N CYS A 352 6.40 -25.68 -8.81
CA CYS A 352 5.79 -25.95 -7.51
C CYS A 352 4.57 -26.87 -7.63
N ILE A 353 3.67 -26.62 -8.58
CA ILE A 353 2.49 -27.47 -8.83
C ILE A 353 2.91 -28.88 -9.25
N LYS A 354 3.87 -28.98 -10.17
CA LYS A 354 4.45 -30.25 -10.65
C LYS A 354 5.13 -31.02 -9.51
N ALA A 355 5.75 -30.33 -8.55
CA ALA A 355 6.38 -30.95 -7.41
C ALA A 355 5.35 -31.60 -6.46
N VAL A 356 4.15 -31.03 -6.32
CA VAL A 356 3.04 -31.65 -5.57
C VAL A 356 2.66 -33.00 -6.16
N ASP A 357 2.47 -33.07 -7.50
CA ASP A 357 2.13 -34.31 -8.20
C ASP A 357 3.20 -35.40 -8.06
N SER A 358 4.47 -35.01 -8.03
CA SER A 358 5.61 -35.93 -7.90
C SER A 358 6.06 -36.18 -6.46
N GLY A 359 5.35 -35.67 -5.45
CA GLY A 359 5.69 -35.83 -4.03
C GLY A 359 6.98 -35.13 -3.60
N LYS A 360 7.51 -34.20 -4.38
CA LYS A 360 8.75 -33.48 -4.06
C LYS A 360 8.50 -32.32 -3.10
N LYS A 361 9.33 -32.22 -2.06
CA LYS A 361 9.24 -31.16 -1.03
C LYS A 361 10.18 -29.97 -1.29
N LYS A 362 11.07 -30.04 -2.28
CA LYS A 362 12.02 -28.98 -2.63
C LYS A 362 12.10 -28.80 -4.14
N ILE A 363 12.05 -27.56 -4.57
CA ILE A 363 12.29 -27.13 -5.94
C ILE A 363 13.37 -26.04 -5.94
N GLY A 364 13.68 -25.49 -7.12
CA GLY A 364 14.60 -24.35 -7.24
C GLY A 364 14.15 -23.12 -6.46
N SER A 365 14.97 -22.11 -6.43
CA SER A 365 14.66 -20.82 -5.80
C SER A 365 14.58 -19.71 -6.83
N LEU A 366 13.74 -18.71 -6.56
CA LEU A 366 13.71 -17.46 -7.29
C LEU A 366 14.74 -16.48 -6.70
N GLY A 367 15.38 -15.72 -7.55
CA GLY A 367 16.29 -14.64 -7.16
C GLY A 367 16.30 -13.52 -8.17
N ALA A 368 16.73 -12.35 -7.77
CA ALA A 368 17.07 -11.27 -8.67
C ALA A 368 18.56 -11.34 -9.00
N ASN A 369 18.92 -11.18 -10.29
CA ASN A 369 20.30 -10.98 -10.67
C ASN A 369 20.65 -9.51 -10.37
N PRO A 370 21.58 -9.22 -9.42
CA PRO A 370 21.89 -7.84 -9.03
C PRO A 370 22.47 -6.99 -10.17
N GLN A 371 23.18 -7.63 -11.14
CA GLN A 371 23.81 -6.93 -12.24
C GLN A 371 22.88 -6.66 -13.43
N LYS A 372 21.86 -7.51 -13.62
CA LYS A 372 20.93 -7.43 -14.75
C LYS A 372 19.52 -7.02 -14.35
N GLY A 373 19.25 -6.86 -13.04
CA GLY A 373 17.91 -6.54 -12.51
C GLY A 373 16.83 -7.57 -12.85
N ARG A 374 17.21 -8.74 -13.35
CA ARG A 374 16.29 -9.76 -13.87
C ARG A 374 16.00 -10.84 -12.85
N VAL A 375 14.77 -11.34 -12.88
CA VAL A 375 14.37 -12.54 -12.14
C VAL A 375 15.08 -13.76 -12.71
N VAL A 376 15.62 -14.60 -11.85
CA VAL A 376 16.31 -15.83 -12.22
C VAL A 376 15.76 -16.97 -11.37
N CYS A 377 15.24 -18.01 -12.02
CA CYS A 377 14.90 -19.26 -11.36
C CYS A 377 16.16 -20.15 -11.29
N ARG A 378 16.68 -20.35 -10.09
CA ARG A 378 17.83 -21.23 -9.85
C ARG A 378 17.33 -22.63 -9.54
N GLY A 379 17.53 -23.54 -10.49
CA GLY A 379 17.23 -24.98 -10.30
C GLY A 379 18.16 -25.65 -9.31
N THR A 380 17.65 -26.64 -8.59
CA THR A 380 18.44 -27.52 -7.73
C THR A 380 19.04 -28.68 -8.55
N GLY A 381 20.11 -28.41 -9.34
CA GLY A 381 20.97 -29.44 -9.95
C GLY A 381 20.41 -30.18 -11.18
N LYS A 382 21.21 -31.11 -11.70
CA LYS A 382 21.03 -31.88 -12.94
C LYS A 382 19.67 -32.63 -13.09
N ASN A 383 18.98 -32.88 -11.99
CA ASN A 383 17.72 -33.65 -11.99
C ASN A 383 16.47 -32.81 -12.37
N VAL A 384 16.58 -31.48 -12.44
CA VAL A 384 15.44 -30.62 -12.83
C VAL A 384 15.07 -30.83 -14.30
N SER A 385 16.06 -31.03 -15.18
CA SER A 385 15.82 -31.25 -16.60
C SER A 385 15.13 -32.61 -16.87
N ALA A 386 15.57 -33.67 -16.21
CA ALA A 386 14.98 -35.01 -16.39
C ALA A 386 13.54 -35.09 -15.85
N ASN A 387 13.24 -34.42 -14.74
CA ASN A 387 11.89 -34.37 -14.18
C ASN A 387 10.97 -33.47 -15.01
N ARG A 388 11.50 -32.39 -15.58
CA ARG A 388 10.80 -31.54 -16.55
C ARG A 388 10.47 -32.33 -17.82
N GLN A 389 11.38 -33.16 -18.35
CA GLN A 389 11.11 -34.02 -19.49
C GLN A 389 9.98 -35.00 -19.20
N LYS A 390 10.02 -35.74 -18.09
CA LYS A 390 8.94 -36.67 -17.69
C LYS A 390 7.60 -35.96 -17.51
N TRP A 391 7.60 -34.77 -16.91
CA TRP A 391 6.39 -33.97 -16.77
C TRP A 391 5.87 -33.48 -18.13
N ASN A 392 6.75 -32.96 -18.97
CA ASN A 392 6.38 -32.48 -20.28
C ASN A 392 5.84 -33.61 -21.19
N GLN A 393 6.33 -34.81 -20.99
CA GLN A 393 5.76 -36.01 -21.66
C GLN A 393 4.33 -36.34 -21.17
N LYS A 394 4.05 -36.12 -19.88
CA LYS A 394 2.74 -36.39 -19.28
C LYS A 394 1.69 -35.31 -19.54
N TYR A 395 2.07 -34.03 -19.53
CA TYR A 395 1.14 -32.89 -19.49
C TYR A 395 1.40 -31.81 -20.56
N GLY A 396 2.39 -31.99 -21.46
CA GLY A 396 2.84 -30.93 -22.37
C GLY A 396 3.85 -29.97 -21.74
N SER A 397 4.55 -29.17 -22.58
CA SER A 397 5.72 -28.40 -22.11
C SER A 397 5.38 -27.21 -21.21
N ASP A 398 4.29 -26.49 -21.47
CA ASP A 398 4.00 -25.19 -20.85
C ASP A 398 2.55 -25.03 -20.39
N HIS A 399 1.82 -26.13 -20.24
CA HIS A 399 0.43 -26.14 -19.84
C HIS A 399 0.19 -27.06 -18.64
N ILE A 400 -0.68 -26.63 -17.73
CA ILE A 400 -1.24 -27.44 -16.65
C ILE A 400 -2.73 -27.15 -16.66
N ASP A 401 -3.55 -28.21 -16.84
CA ASP A 401 -5.00 -28.06 -16.87
C ASP A 401 -5.52 -27.36 -15.59
N GLY A 402 -6.32 -26.34 -15.78
CA GLY A 402 -6.86 -25.53 -14.69
C GLY A 402 -5.92 -24.48 -14.10
N TYR A 403 -4.65 -24.39 -14.56
CA TYR A 403 -3.74 -23.32 -14.14
C TYR A 403 -3.70 -22.19 -15.18
N LEU A 404 -4.07 -20.99 -14.76
CA LEU A 404 -3.97 -19.80 -15.58
C LEU A 404 -2.57 -19.18 -15.49
N THR A 405 -1.84 -19.15 -16.59
CA THR A 405 -0.45 -18.65 -16.59
C THR A 405 -0.38 -17.13 -16.46
N LEU A 406 0.66 -16.62 -15.78
CA LEU A 406 0.89 -15.19 -15.62
C LEU A 406 1.05 -14.47 -16.98
N ASN A 407 1.64 -15.13 -17.96
CA ASN A 407 1.80 -14.57 -19.32
C ASN A 407 0.45 -14.41 -20.03
N THR A 408 -0.45 -15.37 -19.91
CA THR A 408 -1.82 -15.27 -20.44
C THR A 408 -2.54 -14.08 -19.80
N MET A 409 -2.44 -13.95 -18.46
CA MET A 409 -3.02 -12.81 -17.74
C MET A 409 -2.42 -11.48 -18.13
N GLN A 410 -1.08 -11.38 -18.30
CA GLN A 410 -0.44 -10.15 -18.74
C GLN A 410 -0.93 -9.73 -20.13
N ASN A 411 -1.09 -10.68 -21.06
CA ASN A 411 -1.61 -10.41 -22.39
C ASN A 411 -3.07 -9.95 -22.31
N ALA A 412 -3.91 -10.62 -21.52
CA ALA A 412 -5.31 -10.23 -21.33
C ALA A 412 -5.45 -8.81 -20.75
N LEU A 413 -4.62 -8.45 -19.79
CA LEU A 413 -4.58 -7.06 -19.24
C LEU A 413 -4.20 -6.01 -20.29
N LYS A 414 -3.35 -6.37 -21.26
CA LYS A 414 -3.00 -5.48 -22.39
C LYS A 414 -4.12 -5.34 -23.41
N MET A 415 -4.96 -6.37 -23.57
CA MET A 415 -6.09 -6.38 -24.52
C MET A 415 -7.32 -5.61 -24.02
N GLY A 416 -7.40 -5.35 -22.74
CA GLY A 416 -8.50 -4.63 -22.12
C GLY A 416 -9.45 -5.48 -21.28
N LYS A 417 -10.30 -4.79 -20.54
CA LYS A 417 -11.16 -5.29 -19.49
C LYS A 417 -12.09 -6.48 -19.86
N PRO A 418 -12.86 -6.44 -20.97
CA PRO A 418 -13.83 -7.50 -21.27
C PRO A 418 -13.20 -8.88 -21.53
N VAL A 419 -12.05 -8.89 -22.20
CA VAL A 419 -11.32 -10.14 -22.48
C VAL A 419 -10.71 -10.72 -21.21
N TYR A 420 -10.22 -9.86 -20.33
CA TYR A 420 -9.65 -10.24 -19.06
C TYR A 420 -10.68 -10.90 -18.13
N GLU A 421 -11.87 -10.32 -18.02
CA GLU A 421 -12.98 -10.86 -17.22
C GLU A 421 -13.45 -12.22 -17.73
N SER A 422 -13.57 -12.40 -19.04
CA SER A 422 -13.96 -13.68 -19.63
C SER A 422 -12.97 -14.81 -19.33
N ILE A 423 -11.68 -14.51 -19.29
CA ILE A 423 -10.62 -15.48 -18.93
C ILE A 423 -10.74 -15.86 -17.45
N LEU A 424 -10.96 -14.87 -16.56
CA LEU A 424 -11.12 -15.14 -15.12
C LEU A 424 -12.34 -16.03 -14.84
N VAL A 425 -13.49 -15.72 -15.41
CA VAL A 425 -14.71 -16.50 -15.22
C VAL A 425 -14.56 -17.94 -15.73
N SER A 426 -13.77 -18.16 -16.79
CA SER A 426 -13.53 -19.49 -17.33
C SER A 426 -12.63 -20.39 -16.47
N VAL A 427 -11.89 -19.78 -15.50
CA VAL A 427 -10.89 -20.48 -14.64
C VAL A 427 -11.36 -20.61 -13.19
N MET A 428 -12.30 -19.78 -12.75
CA MET A 428 -12.96 -19.89 -11.44
C MET A 428 -14.08 -20.92 -11.46
#